data_a668c88b96aaa3d89f1e7638264905f9
#
_entry.id   a668c88b96aaa3d89f1e7638264905f9
#
_cell.length_a   1.000
_cell.length_b   1.000
_cell.length_c   1.000
_cell.angle_alpha   90.00
_cell.angle_beta   90.00
_cell.angle_gamma   90.00
#
_symmetry.space_group_name_H-M   'P 1'
#
loop_
_entity.id
_entity.type
_entity.pdbx_description
1 polymer ?
#
loop_
_entity_poly.entity_id
_entity_poly.type
_entity_poly.pdbx_seq_one_letter_code
_entity_poly.pdbx_strand_id
1 'polypeptide(L)'
;MYIEIMDTTLRDGEQTSGVSYTATEKLHISRLLLEEVKVDRIEVASARVSSGELEAVKSITEWAAKAGYLEKVEVLAFIDGMQSVEWIRKAGAKTVNLLSKGSLKHLTGQLRKTPETHLSDIRQIVANATQLGMNVNLYLEDWSNGMRNSKDYVFYLVDNLKDAALQRIMLPDTLGILSPDEVFLFCKEMCERYPDVHFDFHAHNDYDLAVANSIAAVKAGVFGIHTTVNGLGERAGNTPLASVVAALKDHTAVNLQINEEKLTLTSKMVETFSGVRIPANKPVVGENVFTQACGVHADGDNTCQGRISGAFTQTVDGGVNSVYSCIDGS
;
A
#
# COMPACT_ATOMS: atom_id res chain seq x y z
N MET A 1 -12.73 -7.08 12.85
CA MET A 1 -11.25 -6.92 12.74
C MET A 1 -10.97 -5.57 12.14
N TYR A 2 -9.99 -4.82 12.61
CA TYR A 2 -9.50 -3.58 11.99
C TYR A 2 -8.40 -3.92 11.00
N ILE A 3 -8.42 -3.32 9.80
CA ILE A 3 -7.37 -3.44 8.79
C ILE A 3 -6.74 -2.08 8.57
N GLU A 4 -5.42 -2.01 8.69
CA GLU A 4 -4.64 -0.82 8.39
C GLU A 4 -4.44 -0.66 6.88
N ILE A 5 -4.61 0.56 6.38
CA ILE A 5 -4.26 0.92 5.00
C ILE A 5 -2.98 1.76 5.03
N MET A 6 -1.91 1.23 4.44
CA MET A 6 -0.71 2.01 4.16
C MET A 6 -0.71 2.44 2.70
N ASP A 7 -0.57 3.74 2.45
CA ASP A 7 -0.44 4.24 1.09
C ASP A 7 1.03 4.51 0.73
N THR A 8 1.49 3.96 -0.39
CA THR A 8 2.87 4.11 -0.89
C THR A 8 2.93 4.86 -2.23
N THR A 9 1.96 5.73 -2.52
CA THR A 9 1.92 6.56 -3.73
C THR A 9 3.21 7.38 -3.92
N LEU A 10 3.77 7.88 -2.82
CA LEU A 10 4.94 8.76 -2.82
C LEU A 10 6.28 8.02 -2.87
N ARG A 11 6.27 6.69 -2.72
CA ARG A 11 7.46 5.86 -2.88
C ARG A 11 7.32 4.93 -4.08
N ASP A 12 6.45 3.90 -4.01
CA ASP A 12 6.25 2.92 -5.07
C ASP A 12 5.47 3.53 -6.25
N GLY A 13 4.46 4.33 -5.95
CA GLY A 13 3.70 5.05 -6.98
C GLY A 13 4.58 5.99 -7.82
N GLU A 14 5.60 6.61 -7.23
CA GLU A 14 6.56 7.45 -7.95
C GLU A 14 7.53 6.65 -8.84
N GLN A 15 7.59 5.32 -8.67
CA GLN A 15 8.35 4.44 -9.57
C GLN A 15 7.62 4.17 -10.90
N THR A 16 6.42 4.69 -11.08
CA THR A 16 5.74 4.70 -12.39
C THR A 16 6.59 5.49 -13.39
N SER A 17 6.80 4.91 -14.57
CA SER A 17 7.61 5.58 -15.61
C SER A 17 7.06 6.97 -15.94
N GLY A 18 7.92 7.99 -15.87
CA GLY A 18 7.58 9.38 -16.16
C GLY A 18 6.94 10.14 -15.00
N VAL A 19 6.72 9.53 -13.85
CA VAL A 19 6.22 10.21 -12.64
C VAL A 19 7.39 10.74 -11.80
N SER A 20 7.29 11.98 -11.38
CA SER A 20 8.20 12.60 -10.41
C SER A 20 7.48 13.75 -9.74
N TYR A 21 7.39 13.70 -8.43
CA TYR A 21 6.73 14.73 -7.65
C TYR A 21 7.73 15.76 -7.09
N THR A 22 7.35 17.02 -7.13
CA THR A 22 8.08 18.07 -6.38
C THR A 22 7.88 17.88 -4.86
N ALA A 23 8.76 18.46 -4.05
CA ALA A 23 8.63 18.43 -2.59
C ALA A 23 7.28 18.99 -2.11
N THR A 24 6.76 20.02 -2.78
CA THR A 24 5.47 20.64 -2.47
C THR A 24 4.31 19.68 -2.79
N GLU A 25 4.35 19.00 -3.92
CA GLU A 25 3.33 18.01 -4.31
C GLU A 25 3.35 16.80 -3.36
N LYS A 26 4.53 16.30 -2.98
CA LYS A 26 4.67 15.24 -1.97
C LYS A 26 4.03 15.64 -0.65
N LEU A 27 4.28 16.85 -0.17
CA LEU A 27 3.66 17.37 1.04
C LEU A 27 2.12 17.48 0.90
N HIS A 28 1.62 17.96 -0.23
CA HIS A 28 0.18 18.05 -0.47
C HIS A 28 -0.48 16.67 -0.50
N ILE A 29 0.10 15.70 -1.20
CA ILE A 29 -0.41 14.32 -1.24
C ILE A 29 -0.37 13.70 0.16
N SER A 30 0.72 13.88 0.93
CA SER A 30 0.82 13.38 2.31
C SER A 30 -0.28 13.93 3.21
N ARG A 31 -0.57 15.23 3.10
CA ARG A 31 -1.64 15.87 3.86
C ARG A 31 -3.01 15.33 3.46
N LEU A 32 -3.26 15.22 2.16
CA LEU A 32 -4.52 14.72 1.64
C LEU A 32 -4.79 13.28 2.12
N LEU A 33 -3.76 12.43 2.07
CA LEU A 33 -3.86 11.04 2.51
C LEU A 33 -4.11 10.91 4.02
N LEU A 34 -3.39 11.67 4.87
CA LEU A 34 -3.49 11.55 6.33
C LEU A 34 -4.61 12.39 6.95
N GLU A 35 -4.85 13.63 6.47
CA GLU A 35 -5.85 14.53 7.05
C GLU A 35 -7.27 14.27 6.49
N GLU A 36 -7.37 14.06 5.17
CA GLU A 36 -8.66 14.00 4.47
C GLU A 36 -9.13 12.57 4.23
N VAL A 37 -8.30 11.73 3.58
CA VAL A 37 -8.62 10.32 3.30
C VAL A 37 -8.52 9.48 4.55
N LYS A 38 -7.62 9.84 5.48
CA LYS A 38 -7.39 9.16 6.77
C LYS A 38 -6.83 7.76 6.62
N VAL A 39 -5.88 7.57 5.71
CA VAL A 39 -5.09 6.34 5.69
C VAL A 39 -4.31 6.19 7.01
N ASP A 40 -4.02 4.97 7.40
CA ASP A 40 -3.34 4.70 8.68
C ASP A 40 -1.88 5.13 8.63
N ARG A 41 -1.20 4.89 7.51
CA ARG A 41 0.23 5.18 7.32
C ARG A 41 0.51 5.56 5.87
N ILE A 42 1.62 6.28 5.66
CA ILE A 42 2.12 6.62 4.33
C ILE A 42 3.61 6.29 4.23
N GLU A 43 4.04 5.73 3.10
CA GLU A 43 5.45 5.55 2.76
C GLU A 43 5.84 6.59 1.72
N VAL A 44 6.77 7.48 2.07
CA VAL A 44 6.94 8.76 1.35
C VAL A 44 8.16 8.83 0.44
N ALA A 45 9.12 7.93 0.61
CA ALA A 45 10.37 7.97 -0.14
C ALA A 45 11.20 6.69 0.03
N SER A 46 12.20 6.51 -0.84
CA SER A 46 13.34 5.63 -0.61
C SER A 46 14.54 6.45 -0.11
N ALA A 47 15.25 5.92 0.88
CA ALA A 47 16.41 6.59 1.44
C ALA A 47 17.55 6.73 0.40
N ARG A 48 18.30 7.83 0.48
CA ARG A 48 19.54 8.08 -0.27
C ARG A 48 19.39 8.23 -1.79
N VAL A 49 18.19 8.48 -2.30
CA VAL A 49 17.99 8.68 -3.74
C VAL A 49 18.60 9.99 -4.20
N SER A 50 18.27 11.11 -3.54
CA SER A 50 18.78 12.44 -3.90
C SER A 50 18.73 13.42 -2.72
N SER A 51 19.37 14.59 -2.89
CA SER A 51 19.23 15.71 -1.93
C SER A 51 17.83 16.31 -1.96
N GLY A 52 17.18 16.37 -3.13
CA GLY A 52 15.80 16.85 -3.26
C GLY A 52 14.82 15.95 -2.52
N GLU A 53 15.05 14.65 -2.53
CA GLU A 53 14.27 13.69 -1.77
C GLU A 53 14.42 13.89 -0.25
N LEU A 54 15.63 14.19 0.21
CA LEU A 54 15.87 14.51 1.62
C LEU A 54 15.05 15.74 2.05
N GLU A 55 15.03 16.80 1.26
CA GLU A 55 14.27 18.02 1.56
C GLU A 55 12.75 17.77 1.51
N ALA A 56 12.29 16.95 0.57
CA ALA A 56 10.88 16.55 0.51
C ALA A 56 10.45 15.81 1.78
N VAL A 57 11.23 14.80 2.21
CA VAL A 57 10.94 14.05 3.45
C VAL A 57 10.99 14.95 4.67
N LYS A 58 11.97 15.87 4.78
CA LYS A 58 12.02 16.85 5.87
C LYS A 58 10.78 17.72 5.93
N SER A 59 10.32 18.24 4.80
CA SER A 59 9.10 19.04 4.73
C SER A 59 7.88 18.28 5.24
N ILE A 60 7.75 16.99 4.85
CA ILE A 60 6.67 16.12 5.30
C ILE A 60 6.77 15.85 6.80
N THR A 61 7.97 15.48 7.31
CA THR A 61 8.15 15.12 8.72
C THR A 61 7.99 16.32 9.65
N GLU A 62 8.44 17.52 9.25
CA GLU A 62 8.24 18.76 9.99
C GLU A 62 6.75 19.13 10.10
N TRP A 63 6.01 18.99 9.01
CA TRP A 63 4.56 19.16 9.06
C TRP A 63 3.90 18.08 9.91
N ALA A 64 4.21 16.81 9.67
CA ALA A 64 3.61 15.67 10.36
C ALA A 64 3.85 15.74 11.88
N ALA A 65 5.03 16.20 12.33
CA ALA A 65 5.34 16.41 13.73
C ALA A 65 4.42 17.45 14.38
N LYS A 66 4.14 18.56 13.67
CA LYS A 66 3.23 19.63 14.15
C LYS A 66 1.76 19.19 14.14
N ALA A 67 1.38 18.36 13.18
CA ALA A 67 0.01 17.89 12.99
C ALA A 67 -0.32 16.59 13.78
N GLY A 68 0.68 15.97 14.44
CA GLY A 68 0.49 14.73 15.20
C GLY A 68 0.50 13.45 14.36
N TYR A 69 1.04 13.49 13.15
CA TYR A 69 1.09 12.35 12.22
C TYR A 69 2.48 11.74 12.04
N LEU A 70 3.49 12.17 12.79
CA LEU A 70 4.88 11.75 12.54
C LEU A 70 5.08 10.23 12.58
N GLU A 71 4.40 9.53 13.49
CA GLU A 71 4.47 8.07 13.63
C GLU A 71 3.82 7.31 12.46
N LYS A 72 3.04 8.02 11.62
CA LYS A 72 2.38 7.48 10.43
C LYS A 72 3.20 7.66 9.14
N VAL A 73 4.35 8.34 9.23
CA VAL A 73 5.24 8.61 8.09
C VAL A 73 6.39 7.63 8.09
N GLU A 74 6.47 6.81 7.06
CA GLU A 74 7.44 5.74 6.89
C GLU A 74 8.36 6.01 5.68
N VAL A 75 9.60 5.53 5.74
CA VAL A 75 10.60 5.69 4.66
C VAL A 75 11.30 4.37 4.41
N LEU A 76 11.42 3.98 3.13
CA LEU A 76 12.12 2.77 2.72
C LEU A 76 13.63 2.91 2.93
N ALA A 77 14.22 1.90 3.53
CA ALA A 77 15.66 1.77 3.79
C ALA A 77 16.23 0.50 3.18
N PHE A 78 17.52 0.53 2.92
CA PHE A 78 18.26 -0.62 2.41
C PHE A 78 19.14 -1.25 3.50
N ILE A 79 19.53 -2.52 3.30
CA ILE A 79 20.51 -3.20 4.15
C ILE A 79 21.91 -2.77 3.73
N ASP A 80 22.30 -1.57 4.14
CA ASP A 80 23.54 -0.88 3.76
C ASP A 80 24.38 -0.43 4.98
N GLY A 81 24.33 -1.21 6.05
CA GLY A 81 24.84 -0.84 7.38
C GLY A 81 23.85 0.11 8.05
N MET A 82 24.24 1.32 8.34
CA MET A 82 23.35 2.33 8.95
C MET A 82 23.12 3.56 8.06
N GLN A 83 23.58 3.55 6.82
CA GLN A 83 23.57 4.73 5.97
C GLN A 83 22.16 5.20 5.64
N SER A 84 21.26 4.27 5.28
CA SER A 84 19.84 4.59 5.03
C SER A 84 19.13 5.02 6.31
N VAL A 85 19.36 4.34 7.43
CA VAL A 85 18.75 4.70 8.74
C VAL A 85 19.19 6.09 9.19
N GLU A 86 20.46 6.41 9.08
CA GLU A 86 20.97 7.75 9.42
C GLU A 86 20.42 8.84 8.51
N TRP A 87 20.26 8.55 7.22
CA TRP A 87 19.63 9.47 6.28
C TRP A 87 18.17 9.75 6.68
N ILE A 88 17.40 8.68 7.01
CA ILE A 88 16.01 8.79 7.45
C ILE A 88 15.91 9.59 8.75
N ARG A 89 16.80 9.35 9.71
CA ARG A 89 16.87 10.11 10.96
C ARG A 89 17.19 11.59 10.72
N LYS A 90 18.12 11.91 9.79
CA LYS A 90 18.40 13.29 9.38
C LYS A 90 17.22 13.96 8.70
N ALA A 91 16.37 13.20 8.01
CA ALA A 91 15.11 13.67 7.43
C ALA A 91 13.99 13.87 8.47
N GLY A 92 14.21 13.51 9.74
CA GLY A 92 13.25 13.68 10.83
C GLY A 92 12.19 12.58 10.94
N ALA A 93 12.22 11.54 10.10
CA ALA A 93 11.31 10.41 10.20
C ALA A 93 11.71 9.46 11.34
N LYS A 94 10.73 8.74 11.88
CA LYS A 94 10.91 7.82 12.99
C LYS A 94 10.70 6.36 12.62
N THR A 95 10.09 6.08 11.48
CA THR A 95 9.78 4.72 11.05
C THR A 95 10.55 4.37 9.78
N VAL A 96 11.24 3.24 9.85
CA VAL A 96 12.07 2.66 8.79
C VAL A 96 11.39 1.42 8.24
N ASN A 97 11.18 1.38 6.92
CA ASN A 97 10.76 0.18 6.20
C ASN A 97 12.01 -0.46 5.59
N LEU A 98 12.58 -1.44 6.28
CA LEU A 98 13.83 -2.09 5.87
C LEU A 98 13.56 -3.11 4.76
N LEU A 99 14.16 -2.92 3.59
CA LEU A 99 14.01 -3.82 2.44
C LEU A 99 14.98 -4.99 2.54
N SER A 100 14.48 -6.18 2.85
CA SER A 100 15.23 -7.43 2.84
C SER A 100 14.80 -8.32 1.67
N LYS A 101 15.43 -9.48 1.51
CA LYS A 101 15.09 -10.46 0.47
C LYS A 101 14.28 -11.61 1.06
N GLY A 102 13.09 -11.83 0.53
CA GLY A 102 12.16 -12.89 0.92
C GLY A 102 12.30 -14.18 0.11
N SER A 103 13.12 -14.22 -0.96
CA SER A 103 13.41 -15.42 -1.71
C SER A 103 14.90 -15.77 -1.72
N LEU A 104 15.21 -17.07 -1.69
CA LEU A 104 16.59 -17.53 -1.77
C LEU A 104 17.25 -17.17 -3.11
N LYS A 105 16.44 -17.12 -4.19
CA LYS A 105 16.89 -16.71 -5.52
C LYS A 105 17.41 -15.26 -5.52
N HIS A 106 16.66 -14.32 -4.96
CA HIS A 106 17.09 -12.91 -4.87
C HIS A 106 18.27 -12.76 -3.89
N LEU A 107 18.28 -13.49 -2.78
CA LEU A 107 19.38 -13.47 -1.83
C LEU A 107 20.70 -13.87 -2.49
N THR A 108 20.72 -15.04 -3.11
CA THR A 108 21.97 -15.62 -3.67
C THR A 108 22.36 -14.99 -5.00
N GLY A 109 21.37 -14.68 -5.86
CA GLY A 109 21.61 -14.13 -7.20
C GLY A 109 21.92 -12.63 -7.19
N GLN A 110 21.17 -11.85 -6.41
CA GLN A 110 21.26 -10.39 -6.39
C GLN A 110 22.23 -9.88 -5.32
N LEU A 111 22.06 -10.31 -4.06
CA LEU A 111 22.92 -9.87 -2.97
C LEU A 111 24.20 -10.70 -2.83
N ARG A 112 24.23 -11.91 -3.38
CA ARG A 112 25.34 -12.87 -3.28
C ARG A 112 25.73 -13.16 -1.82
N LYS A 113 24.72 -13.28 -0.94
CA LYS A 113 24.86 -13.54 0.49
C LYS A 113 24.30 -14.92 0.85
N THR A 114 24.75 -15.44 2.00
CA THR A 114 24.11 -16.61 2.63
C THR A 114 22.94 -16.16 3.52
N PRO A 115 22.00 -17.08 3.85
CA PRO A 115 20.91 -16.79 4.79
C PRO A 115 21.40 -16.25 6.14
N GLU A 116 22.48 -16.83 6.68
CA GLU A 116 23.05 -16.47 7.99
C GLU A 116 23.63 -15.05 7.97
N THR A 117 24.40 -14.70 6.92
CA THR A 117 24.96 -13.36 6.76
C THR A 117 23.86 -12.32 6.61
N HIS A 118 22.85 -12.62 5.79
CA HIS A 118 21.72 -11.71 5.59
C HIS A 118 20.91 -11.49 6.87
N LEU A 119 20.62 -12.55 7.61
CA LEU A 119 19.96 -12.48 8.90
C LEU A 119 20.76 -11.64 9.91
N SER A 120 22.09 -11.84 9.98
CA SER A 120 22.96 -11.06 10.85
C SER A 120 22.91 -9.57 10.52
N ASP A 121 22.96 -9.22 9.24
CA ASP A 121 22.86 -7.81 8.79
C ASP A 121 21.52 -7.19 9.19
N ILE A 122 20.41 -7.90 8.98
CA ILE A 122 19.08 -7.43 9.38
C ILE A 122 19.03 -7.17 10.88
N ARG A 123 19.43 -8.17 11.69
CA ARG A 123 19.42 -8.06 13.16
C ARG A 123 20.25 -6.88 13.66
N GLN A 124 21.41 -6.66 13.07
CA GLN A 124 22.28 -5.55 13.45
C GLN A 124 21.62 -4.20 13.17
N ILE A 125 21.01 -4.03 11.98
CA ILE A 125 20.33 -2.77 11.62
C ILE A 125 19.12 -2.56 12.52
N VAL A 126 18.29 -3.58 12.74
CA VAL A 126 17.12 -3.49 13.62
C VAL A 126 17.53 -3.08 15.03
N ALA A 127 18.54 -3.75 15.62
CA ALA A 127 19.00 -3.40 16.96
C ALA A 127 19.53 -1.97 17.05
N ASN A 128 20.33 -1.53 16.09
CA ASN A 128 20.92 -0.19 16.07
C ASN A 128 19.82 0.88 15.85
N ALA A 129 18.88 0.67 14.93
CA ALA A 129 17.78 1.60 14.68
C ALA A 129 16.89 1.74 15.92
N THR A 130 16.57 0.63 16.58
CA THR A 130 15.78 0.62 17.83
C THR A 130 16.50 1.36 18.96
N GLN A 131 17.83 1.21 19.09
CA GLN A 131 18.63 1.96 20.08
C GLN A 131 18.59 3.47 19.81
N LEU A 132 18.41 3.89 18.57
CA LEU A 132 18.21 5.29 18.17
C LEU A 132 16.75 5.77 18.36
N GLY A 133 15.87 4.94 18.95
CA GLY A 133 14.47 5.26 19.17
C GLY A 133 13.62 5.24 17.89
N MET A 134 14.07 4.53 16.86
CA MET A 134 13.32 4.38 15.61
C MET A 134 12.50 3.09 15.60
N ASN A 135 11.34 3.16 14.97
CA ASN A 135 10.50 2.01 14.65
C ASN A 135 11.03 1.32 13.39
N VAL A 136 10.96 -0.01 13.35
CA VAL A 136 11.43 -0.77 12.19
C VAL A 136 10.36 -1.73 11.72
N ASN A 137 10.02 -1.64 10.44
CA ASN A 137 9.25 -2.62 9.67
C ASN A 137 10.19 -3.36 8.73
N LEU A 138 9.83 -4.57 8.30
CA LEU A 138 10.66 -5.38 7.43
C LEU A 138 9.90 -5.87 6.21
N TYR A 139 10.32 -5.47 5.01
CA TYR A 139 9.88 -6.09 3.76
C TYR A 139 10.65 -7.38 3.48
N LEU A 140 9.94 -8.43 3.10
CA LEU A 140 10.51 -9.65 2.52
C LEU A 140 10.36 -9.60 0.98
N GLU A 141 11.14 -8.74 0.30
CA GLU A 141 11.05 -8.58 -1.16
C GLU A 141 11.11 -9.92 -1.89
N ASP A 142 10.23 -10.11 -2.89
CA ASP A 142 10.06 -11.37 -3.62
C ASP A 142 9.52 -12.53 -2.76
N TRP A 143 8.76 -12.19 -1.69
CA TRP A 143 8.18 -13.18 -0.79
C TRP A 143 7.31 -14.20 -1.51
N SER A 144 6.54 -13.80 -2.52
CA SER A 144 5.71 -14.70 -3.34
C SER A 144 6.51 -15.83 -3.97
N ASN A 145 7.65 -15.52 -4.59
CA ASN A 145 8.58 -16.55 -5.09
C ASN A 145 9.26 -17.30 -3.96
N GLY A 146 9.52 -16.66 -2.83
CA GLY A 146 10.00 -17.31 -1.62
C GLY A 146 9.06 -18.44 -1.18
N MET A 147 7.78 -18.16 -1.04
CA MET A 147 6.78 -19.15 -0.64
C MET A 147 6.60 -20.26 -1.67
N ARG A 148 6.70 -19.97 -2.98
CA ARG A 148 6.62 -20.99 -4.02
C ARG A 148 7.86 -21.89 -4.11
N ASN A 149 9.06 -21.34 -3.94
CA ASN A 149 10.29 -22.01 -4.38
C ASN A 149 11.36 -22.17 -3.28
N SER A 150 11.24 -21.47 -2.15
CA SER A 150 12.20 -21.48 -1.05
C SER A 150 11.54 -21.18 0.30
N LYS A 151 10.42 -21.85 0.56
CA LYS A 151 9.59 -21.65 1.75
C LYS A 151 10.39 -21.79 3.06
N ASP A 152 11.30 -22.76 3.14
CA ASP A 152 12.16 -22.96 4.29
C ASP A 152 13.03 -21.74 4.60
N TYR A 153 13.45 -20.99 3.57
CA TYR A 153 14.18 -19.74 3.76
C TYR A 153 13.29 -18.63 4.31
N VAL A 154 12.04 -18.51 3.83
CA VAL A 154 11.07 -17.55 4.39
C VAL A 154 10.86 -17.83 5.88
N PHE A 155 10.60 -19.08 6.23
CA PHE A 155 10.41 -19.50 7.63
C PHE A 155 11.68 -19.32 8.45
N TYR A 156 12.86 -19.64 7.92
CA TYR A 156 14.13 -19.38 8.59
C TYR A 156 14.28 -17.90 8.98
N LEU A 157 13.95 -16.97 8.09
CA LEU A 157 14.00 -15.55 8.41
C LEU A 157 13.01 -15.18 9.52
N VAL A 158 11.73 -15.57 9.38
CA VAL A 158 10.70 -15.17 10.34
C VAL A 158 10.91 -15.85 11.70
N ASP A 159 11.27 -17.15 11.76
CA ASP A 159 11.60 -17.86 13.00
C ASP A 159 12.71 -17.15 13.79
N ASN A 160 13.66 -16.53 13.08
CA ASN A 160 14.78 -15.82 13.68
C ASN A 160 14.56 -14.32 13.91
N LEU A 161 13.47 -13.74 13.40
CA LEU A 161 13.19 -12.30 13.49
C LEU A 161 11.89 -11.98 14.25
N LYS A 162 11.02 -12.97 14.51
CA LYS A 162 9.72 -12.76 15.17
C LYS A 162 9.84 -12.11 16.56
N ASP A 163 10.94 -12.37 17.26
CA ASP A 163 11.23 -11.80 18.59
C ASP A 163 12.14 -10.54 18.51
N ALA A 164 12.47 -10.08 17.30
CA ALA A 164 13.19 -8.83 17.12
C ALA A 164 12.23 -7.64 17.33
N ALA A 165 12.80 -6.46 17.55
CA ALA A 165 12.04 -5.22 17.72
C ALA A 165 11.46 -4.71 16.38
N LEU A 166 10.73 -5.58 15.68
CA LEU A 166 9.99 -5.25 14.47
C LEU A 166 8.54 -4.95 14.82
N GLN A 167 7.99 -3.89 14.23
CA GLN A 167 6.56 -3.59 14.39
C GLN A 167 5.70 -4.45 13.47
N ARG A 168 6.22 -4.75 12.26
CA ARG A 168 5.53 -5.60 11.28
C ARG A 168 6.49 -6.22 10.28
N ILE A 169 6.03 -7.29 9.65
CA ILE A 169 6.68 -7.91 8.51
C ILE A 169 5.75 -7.79 7.30
N MET A 170 6.28 -7.27 6.21
CA MET A 170 5.54 -6.98 5.00
C MET A 170 5.79 -8.07 3.96
N LEU A 171 4.72 -8.62 3.40
CA LEU A 171 4.69 -9.76 2.48
C LEU A 171 4.40 -9.30 1.05
N PRO A 172 5.41 -8.94 0.24
CA PRO A 172 5.17 -8.43 -1.10
C PRO A 172 5.05 -9.54 -2.15
N ASP A 173 3.99 -9.47 -2.93
CA ASP A 173 3.92 -10.08 -4.26
C ASP A 173 4.57 -9.12 -5.27
N THR A 174 5.90 -9.10 -5.25
CA THR A 174 6.74 -8.13 -5.95
C THR A 174 6.55 -8.15 -7.46
N LEU A 175 6.21 -9.30 -8.04
CA LEU A 175 5.99 -9.46 -9.47
C LEU A 175 4.51 -9.61 -9.85
N GLY A 176 3.59 -9.48 -8.88
CA GLY A 176 2.15 -9.60 -9.10
C GLY A 176 1.75 -10.96 -9.67
N ILE A 177 2.40 -12.04 -9.23
CA ILE A 177 2.29 -13.36 -9.87
C ILE A 177 1.34 -14.34 -9.17
N LEU A 178 0.86 -13.99 -7.97
CA LEU A 178 0.01 -14.89 -7.20
C LEU A 178 -1.45 -14.82 -7.66
N SER A 179 -2.12 -15.96 -7.66
CA SER A 179 -3.58 -16.02 -7.70
C SER A 179 -4.17 -15.74 -6.31
N PRO A 180 -5.46 -15.35 -6.21
CA PRO A 180 -6.11 -15.16 -4.92
C PRO A 180 -6.08 -16.39 -4.00
N ASP A 181 -6.17 -17.59 -4.58
CA ASP A 181 -6.09 -18.85 -3.82
C ASP A 181 -4.70 -19.05 -3.22
N GLU A 182 -3.63 -18.78 -3.98
CA GLU A 182 -2.26 -18.85 -3.48
C GLU A 182 -2.01 -17.81 -2.39
N VAL A 183 -2.49 -16.57 -2.57
CA VAL A 183 -2.38 -15.51 -1.55
C VAL A 183 -3.06 -15.95 -0.27
N PHE A 184 -4.30 -16.46 -0.36
CA PHE A 184 -5.02 -16.95 0.81
C PHE A 184 -4.24 -18.05 1.53
N LEU A 185 -3.76 -19.06 0.81
CA LEU A 185 -3.02 -20.19 1.39
C LEU A 185 -1.70 -19.74 2.04
N PHE A 186 -0.91 -18.92 1.35
CA PHE A 186 0.39 -18.48 1.84
C PHE A 186 0.29 -17.51 3.01
N CYS A 187 -0.60 -16.52 2.94
CA CYS A 187 -0.84 -15.60 4.06
C CYS A 187 -1.40 -16.34 5.27
N LYS A 188 -2.34 -17.28 5.06
CA LYS A 188 -2.89 -18.09 6.14
C LYS A 188 -1.82 -18.91 6.84
N GLU A 189 -0.93 -19.57 6.08
CA GLU A 189 0.20 -20.34 6.63
C GLU A 189 1.12 -19.43 7.48
N MET A 190 1.39 -18.20 7.02
CA MET A 190 2.17 -17.22 7.79
C MET A 190 1.46 -16.81 9.07
N CYS A 191 0.19 -16.42 9.00
CA CYS A 191 -0.57 -15.95 10.16
C CYS A 191 -0.80 -17.06 11.20
N GLU A 192 -1.07 -18.29 10.77
CA GLU A 192 -1.26 -19.42 11.69
C GLU A 192 0.06 -19.86 12.36
N ARG A 193 1.17 -19.80 11.62
CA ARG A 193 2.50 -20.17 12.17
C ARG A 193 3.04 -19.09 13.10
N TYR A 194 2.71 -17.82 12.89
CA TYR A 194 3.25 -16.69 13.63
C TYR A 194 2.13 -15.75 14.11
N PRO A 195 1.27 -16.21 15.04
CA PRO A 195 0.06 -15.47 15.45
C PRO A 195 0.35 -14.14 16.14
N ASP A 196 1.56 -13.96 16.69
CA ASP A 196 1.98 -12.74 17.38
C ASP A 196 2.71 -11.75 16.46
N VAL A 197 2.91 -12.09 15.18
CA VAL A 197 3.56 -11.22 14.20
C VAL A 197 2.50 -10.44 13.40
N HIS A 198 2.67 -9.14 13.34
CA HIS A 198 1.83 -8.29 12.50
C HIS A 198 2.29 -8.39 11.04
N PHE A 199 1.48 -8.98 10.19
CA PHE A 199 1.75 -9.07 8.75
C PHE A 199 0.94 -8.06 7.96
N ASP A 200 1.62 -7.37 7.01
CA ASP A 200 0.99 -6.58 5.97
C ASP A 200 1.19 -7.27 4.61
N PHE A 201 0.24 -7.09 3.70
CA PHE A 201 0.34 -7.60 2.33
C PHE A 201 0.49 -6.45 1.33
N HIS A 202 1.43 -6.61 0.40
CA HIS A 202 1.70 -5.65 -0.68
C HIS A 202 1.64 -6.36 -2.02
N ALA A 203 0.74 -5.92 -2.92
CA ALA A 203 0.56 -6.56 -4.21
C ALA A 203 0.81 -5.62 -5.38
N HIS A 204 1.68 -6.05 -6.31
CA HIS A 204 1.70 -5.51 -7.66
C HIS A 204 0.55 -6.08 -8.50
N ASN A 205 0.21 -5.39 -9.61
CA ASN A 205 -1.02 -5.62 -10.36
C ASN A 205 -0.79 -6.21 -11.76
N ASP A 206 0.28 -6.98 -11.94
CA ASP A 206 0.73 -7.44 -13.27
C ASP A 206 -0.29 -8.35 -13.99
N TYR A 207 -1.13 -9.08 -13.25
CA TYR A 207 -2.26 -9.86 -13.79
C TYR A 207 -3.63 -9.22 -13.53
N ASP A 208 -3.68 -7.95 -13.11
CA ASP A 208 -4.91 -7.25 -12.69
C ASP A 208 -5.65 -7.93 -11.53
N LEU A 209 -4.92 -8.62 -10.66
CA LEU A 209 -5.45 -9.37 -9.52
C LEU A 209 -5.18 -8.72 -8.16
N ALA A 210 -4.51 -7.56 -8.11
CA ALA A 210 -4.05 -6.97 -6.85
C ALA A 210 -5.18 -6.71 -5.84
N VAL A 211 -6.37 -6.28 -6.29
CA VAL A 211 -7.54 -6.07 -5.42
C VAL A 211 -8.06 -7.40 -4.89
N ALA A 212 -8.22 -8.42 -5.75
CA ALA A 212 -8.68 -9.74 -5.34
C ALA A 212 -7.67 -10.41 -4.38
N ASN A 213 -6.38 -10.24 -4.65
CA ASN A 213 -5.29 -10.73 -3.80
C ASN A 213 -5.30 -10.05 -2.43
N SER A 214 -5.55 -8.73 -2.36
CA SER A 214 -5.68 -8.00 -1.09
C SER A 214 -6.87 -8.49 -0.25
N ILE A 215 -8.03 -8.77 -0.88
CA ILE A 215 -9.18 -9.38 -0.20
C ILE A 215 -8.83 -10.77 0.34
N ALA A 216 -8.13 -11.59 -0.46
CA ALA A 216 -7.70 -12.93 -0.07
C ALA A 216 -6.73 -12.89 1.13
N ALA A 217 -5.77 -11.94 1.12
CA ALA A 217 -4.83 -11.73 2.22
C ALA A 217 -5.55 -11.33 3.52
N VAL A 218 -6.51 -10.39 3.45
CA VAL A 218 -7.33 -9.99 4.61
C VAL A 218 -8.14 -11.17 5.16
N LYS A 219 -8.77 -11.97 4.30
CA LYS A 219 -9.49 -13.18 4.71
C LYS A 219 -8.57 -14.24 5.33
N ALA A 220 -7.29 -14.23 4.97
CA ALA A 220 -6.27 -15.12 5.54
C ALA A 220 -5.73 -14.64 6.89
N GLY A 221 -6.01 -13.40 7.31
CA GLY A 221 -5.68 -12.88 8.64
C GLY A 221 -4.56 -11.84 8.68
N VAL A 222 -4.13 -11.25 7.56
CA VAL A 222 -3.18 -10.12 7.60
C VAL A 222 -3.85 -8.88 8.21
N PHE A 223 -3.04 -7.99 8.78
CA PHE A 223 -3.52 -6.81 9.51
C PHE A 223 -3.43 -5.52 8.71
N GLY A 224 -2.64 -5.49 7.64
CA GLY A 224 -2.45 -4.31 6.81
C GLY A 224 -2.40 -4.61 5.31
N ILE A 225 -2.86 -3.64 4.52
CA ILE A 225 -2.82 -3.68 3.06
C ILE A 225 -2.11 -2.43 2.55
N HIS A 226 -1.19 -2.63 1.62
CA HIS A 226 -0.50 -1.54 0.93
C HIS A 226 -1.23 -1.17 -0.35
N THR A 227 -1.33 0.14 -0.59
CA THR A 227 -2.06 0.70 -1.71
C THR A 227 -1.29 1.83 -2.39
N THR A 228 -1.71 2.18 -3.59
CA THR A 228 -1.36 3.47 -4.20
C THR A 228 -2.61 4.13 -4.76
N VAL A 229 -2.65 5.46 -4.72
CA VAL A 229 -3.71 6.21 -5.40
C VAL A 229 -3.64 5.90 -6.90
N ASN A 230 -4.79 5.61 -7.50
CA ASN A 230 -4.95 5.23 -8.90
C ASN A 230 -4.22 3.92 -9.32
N GLY A 231 -3.62 3.21 -8.37
CA GLY A 231 -2.84 2.01 -8.66
C GLY A 231 -1.48 2.32 -9.32
N LEU A 232 -0.91 3.49 -9.07
CA LEU A 232 0.42 3.85 -9.58
C LEU A 232 1.49 2.87 -9.05
N GLY A 233 2.58 2.71 -9.79
CA GLY A 233 3.71 1.85 -9.45
C GLY A 233 4.44 1.32 -10.66
N GLU A 234 5.49 0.55 -10.43
CA GLU A 234 6.22 -0.09 -11.52
C GLU A 234 5.33 -1.00 -12.36
N ARG A 235 5.64 -1.14 -13.64
CA ARG A 235 5.01 -2.04 -14.62
C ARG A 235 3.50 -1.79 -14.73
N ALA A 236 2.65 -2.68 -14.17
CA ALA A 236 1.19 -2.55 -14.15
C ALA A 236 0.66 -1.86 -12.88
N GLY A 237 1.55 -1.41 -12.00
CA GLY A 237 1.22 -0.68 -10.78
C GLY A 237 0.96 -1.58 -9.57
N ASN A 238 0.28 -1.01 -8.58
CA ASN A 238 -0.02 -1.60 -7.28
C ASN A 238 -1.53 -1.74 -7.05
N THR A 239 -1.91 -2.25 -5.90
CA THR A 239 -3.31 -2.27 -5.45
C THR A 239 -3.89 -0.85 -5.42
N PRO A 240 -4.94 -0.55 -6.23
CA PRO A 240 -5.55 0.78 -6.24
C PRO A 240 -6.31 1.06 -4.95
N LEU A 241 -5.99 2.16 -4.26
CA LEU A 241 -6.58 2.54 -2.97
C LEU A 241 -8.12 2.52 -3.01
N ALA A 242 -8.74 3.25 -3.94
CA ALA A 242 -10.19 3.36 -4.01
C ALA A 242 -10.87 2.00 -4.26
N SER A 243 -10.33 1.20 -5.17
CA SER A 243 -10.92 -0.09 -5.52
C SER A 243 -10.84 -1.10 -4.36
N VAL A 244 -9.70 -1.16 -3.66
CA VAL A 244 -9.54 -2.12 -2.55
C VAL A 244 -10.37 -1.71 -1.34
N VAL A 245 -10.47 -0.41 -1.03
CA VAL A 245 -11.32 0.09 0.06
C VAL A 245 -12.77 -0.31 -0.17
N ALA A 246 -13.30 -0.05 -1.38
CA ALA A 246 -14.63 -0.46 -1.76
C ALA A 246 -14.84 -1.96 -1.62
N ALA A 247 -13.95 -2.74 -2.21
CA ALA A 247 -14.06 -4.18 -2.23
C ALA A 247 -13.94 -4.82 -0.84
N LEU A 248 -13.06 -4.32 0.04
CA LEU A 248 -12.96 -4.78 1.42
C LEU A 248 -14.24 -4.53 2.20
N LYS A 249 -14.86 -3.37 2.01
CA LYS A 249 -16.09 -2.98 2.67
C LYS A 249 -17.27 -3.87 2.26
N ASP A 250 -17.37 -4.18 0.97
CA ASP A 250 -18.48 -4.97 0.44
C ASP A 250 -18.32 -6.49 0.67
N HIS A 251 -17.09 -6.99 0.67
CA HIS A 251 -16.82 -8.44 0.66
C HIS A 251 -16.22 -8.98 1.96
N THR A 252 -16.03 -8.11 2.97
CA THR A 252 -15.50 -8.51 4.28
C THR A 252 -16.22 -7.78 5.42
N ALA A 253 -16.08 -8.30 6.64
CA ALA A 253 -16.63 -7.66 7.85
C ALA A 253 -15.54 -6.83 8.58
N VAL A 254 -14.62 -6.21 7.86
CA VAL A 254 -13.55 -5.42 8.47
C VAL A 254 -13.93 -3.96 8.67
N ASN A 255 -13.29 -3.32 9.65
CA ASN A 255 -13.40 -1.89 9.87
C ASN A 255 -12.20 -1.18 9.20
N LEU A 256 -12.48 -0.12 8.46
CA LEU A 256 -11.51 0.80 7.87
C LEU A 256 -11.80 2.21 8.38
N GLN A 257 -10.77 3.01 8.61
CA GLN A 257 -10.93 4.43 9.00
C GLN A 257 -10.99 5.38 7.78
N ILE A 258 -11.06 4.85 6.58
CA ILE A 258 -10.99 5.63 5.34
C ILE A 258 -12.22 6.53 5.17
N ASN A 259 -11.97 7.79 4.87
CA ASN A 259 -13.00 8.73 4.42
C ASN A 259 -13.18 8.60 2.90
N GLU A 260 -14.17 7.82 2.49
CA GLU A 260 -14.43 7.49 1.09
C GLU A 260 -14.85 8.71 0.24
N GLU A 261 -15.49 9.71 0.85
CA GLU A 261 -15.90 10.93 0.16
C GLU A 261 -14.72 11.70 -0.46
N LYS A 262 -13.53 11.46 0.05
CA LYS A 262 -12.30 12.12 -0.41
C LYS A 262 -11.51 11.32 -1.47
N LEU A 263 -11.90 10.07 -1.76
CA LEU A 263 -11.17 9.21 -2.69
C LEU A 263 -11.14 9.77 -4.12
N THR A 264 -12.27 10.24 -4.63
CA THR A 264 -12.33 10.80 -5.99
C THR A 264 -11.51 12.09 -6.11
N LEU A 265 -11.59 12.98 -5.10
CA LEU A 265 -10.79 14.22 -5.09
C LEU A 265 -9.30 13.89 -5.06
N THR A 266 -8.90 12.96 -4.19
CA THR A 266 -7.51 12.50 -4.07
C THR A 266 -7.00 11.88 -5.37
N SER A 267 -7.84 11.06 -6.01
CA SER A 267 -7.56 10.44 -7.30
C SER A 267 -7.28 11.48 -8.39
N LYS A 268 -8.12 12.51 -8.51
CA LYS A 268 -7.95 13.61 -9.48
C LYS A 268 -6.73 14.49 -9.19
N MET A 269 -6.43 14.72 -7.93
CA MET A 269 -5.24 15.49 -7.55
C MET A 269 -3.95 14.74 -7.91
N VAL A 270 -3.88 13.44 -7.61
CA VAL A 270 -2.73 12.60 -7.97
C VAL A 270 -2.63 12.44 -9.50
N GLU A 271 -3.76 12.35 -10.24
CA GLU A 271 -3.77 12.40 -11.70
C GLU A 271 -3.08 13.68 -12.21
N THR A 272 -3.43 14.83 -11.61
CA THR A 272 -2.88 16.13 -12.00
C THR A 272 -1.36 16.20 -11.73
N PHE A 273 -0.92 15.76 -10.57
CA PHE A 273 0.49 15.85 -10.18
C PHE A 273 1.37 14.80 -10.88
N SER A 274 0.85 13.59 -11.05
CA SER A 274 1.60 12.52 -11.73
C SER A 274 1.63 12.65 -13.25
N GLY A 275 0.67 13.37 -13.83
CA GLY A 275 0.44 13.41 -15.28
C GLY A 275 -0.12 12.11 -15.86
N VAL A 276 -0.34 11.09 -15.04
CA VAL A 276 -0.92 9.79 -15.46
C VAL A 276 -2.43 9.89 -15.43
N ARG A 277 -3.07 9.89 -16.60
CA ARG A 277 -4.52 10.01 -16.72
C ARG A 277 -5.25 8.79 -16.16
N ILE A 278 -6.35 9.06 -15.46
CA ILE A 278 -7.27 8.02 -15.00
C ILE A 278 -8.14 7.60 -16.20
N PRO A 279 -8.17 6.30 -16.55
CA PRO A 279 -9.11 5.82 -17.56
C PRO A 279 -10.56 6.11 -17.13
N ALA A 280 -11.40 6.55 -18.07
CA ALA A 280 -12.79 6.90 -17.77
C ALA A 280 -13.59 5.74 -17.15
N ASN A 281 -13.20 4.50 -17.45
CA ASN A 281 -13.79 3.27 -16.88
C ASN A 281 -13.00 2.71 -15.68
N LYS A 282 -12.07 3.48 -15.07
CA LYS A 282 -11.36 3.04 -13.87
C LYS A 282 -12.36 2.77 -12.74
N PRO A 283 -12.37 1.59 -12.12
CA PRO A 283 -13.29 1.30 -11.02
C PRO A 283 -13.27 2.37 -9.94
N VAL A 284 -14.45 2.71 -9.43
CA VAL A 284 -14.71 3.65 -8.33
C VAL A 284 -14.50 5.14 -8.69
N VAL A 285 -13.39 5.51 -9.33
CA VAL A 285 -13.00 6.93 -9.53
C VAL A 285 -13.08 7.42 -10.97
N GLY A 286 -13.32 6.54 -11.93
CA GLY A 286 -13.44 6.89 -13.34
C GLY A 286 -14.75 7.63 -13.64
N GLU A 287 -14.74 8.50 -14.65
CA GLU A 287 -15.89 9.35 -15.00
C GLU A 287 -17.13 8.56 -15.42
N ASN A 288 -16.93 7.37 -16.04
CA ASN A 288 -18.02 6.55 -16.56
C ASN A 288 -18.60 5.56 -15.55
N VAL A 289 -18.04 5.42 -14.34
CA VAL A 289 -18.48 4.39 -13.38
C VAL A 289 -19.87 4.62 -12.83
N PHE A 290 -20.41 5.83 -12.99
CA PHE A 290 -21.75 6.21 -12.56
C PHE A 290 -22.70 6.42 -13.74
N THR A 291 -22.35 5.93 -14.94
CA THR A 291 -23.11 6.15 -16.17
C THR A 291 -23.60 4.84 -16.74
N GLN A 292 -24.89 4.73 -17.01
CA GLN A 292 -25.51 3.63 -17.76
C GLN A 292 -26.05 4.15 -19.09
N ALA A 293 -25.58 3.55 -20.19
CA ALA A 293 -26.05 3.91 -21.54
C ALA A 293 -27.14 2.96 -22.09
N CYS A 294 -27.41 1.85 -21.41
CA CYS A 294 -28.39 0.87 -21.83
C CYS A 294 -29.74 1.12 -21.15
N GLY A 295 -30.78 1.46 -21.92
CA GLY A 295 -32.13 1.77 -21.40
C GLY A 295 -32.74 0.62 -20.59
N VAL A 296 -32.52 -0.65 -20.95
CA VAL A 296 -33.03 -1.81 -20.18
C VAL A 296 -32.44 -1.87 -18.77
N HIS A 297 -31.18 -1.52 -18.60
CA HIS A 297 -30.53 -1.51 -17.28
C HIS A 297 -31.03 -0.32 -16.44
N ALA A 298 -31.15 0.86 -17.05
CA ALA A 298 -31.68 2.06 -16.39
C ALA A 298 -33.13 1.87 -15.93
N ASP A 299 -33.96 1.18 -16.72
CA ASP A 299 -35.35 0.87 -16.35
C ASP A 299 -35.42 -0.15 -15.20
N GLY A 300 -34.55 -1.13 -15.19
CA GLY A 300 -34.42 -2.09 -14.08
C GLY A 300 -34.10 -1.42 -12.75
N ASP A 301 -33.16 -0.48 -12.75
CA ASP A 301 -32.76 0.28 -11.54
C ASP A 301 -33.89 1.21 -11.04
N ASN A 302 -34.64 1.83 -11.95
CA ASN A 302 -35.79 2.68 -11.61
C ASN A 302 -36.97 1.89 -11.03
N THR A 303 -37.20 0.66 -11.50
CA THR A 303 -38.33 -0.16 -11.07
C THR A 303 -38.06 -0.96 -9.80
N CYS A 304 -36.81 -1.28 -9.52
CA CYS A 304 -36.41 -2.09 -8.37
C CYS A 304 -36.08 -1.29 -7.11
N GLN A 305 -36.48 -0.05 -6.96
CA GLN A 305 -36.26 0.82 -5.78
C GLN A 305 -35.19 0.29 -4.81
N GLY A 306 -33.97 0.25 -5.22
CA GLY A 306 -32.88 -0.09 -4.34
C GLY A 306 -32.26 -1.46 -4.60
N ARG A 307 -31.01 -1.35 -4.74
CA ARG A 307 -29.96 -2.32 -4.60
C ARG A 307 -29.37 -2.84 -5.91
N ILE A 308 -28.68 -1.93 -6.64
CA ILE A 308 -27.26 -2.24 -6.81
C ILE A 308 -26.63 -1.62 -5.56
N SER A 309 -26.57 -2.40 -4.49
CA SER A 309 -25.98 -2.01 -3.22
C SER A 309 -24.48 -2.24 -3.30
N GLY A 310 -23.79 -1.36 -3.96
CA GLY A 310 -22.38 -1.17 -3.76
C GLY A 310 -22.23 0.26 -3.19
N ALA A 311 -21.61 0.39 -2.08
CA ALA A 311 -21.54 1.52 -1.18
C ALA A 311 -20.93 2.82 -1.74
N PHE A 312 -21.34 3.32 -2.91
CA PHE A 312 -20.87 4.61 -3.42
C PHE A 312 -22.03 5.56 -3.71
N THR A 313 -22.42 6.29 -2.66
CA THR A 313 -23.18 7.52 -2.81
C THR A 313 -22.22 8.70 -2.92
N GLN A 314 -22.13 9.37 -4.07
CA GLN A 314 -21.54 10.69 -4.14
C GLN A 314 -22.59 11.74 -3.72
N THR A 315 -22.28 12.53 -2.71
CA THR A 315 -22.99 13.79 -2.46
C THR A 315 -22.39 14.85 -3.37
N VAL A 316 -23.15 15.26 -4.38
CA VAL A 316 -22.86 16.46 -5.17
C VAL A 316 -23.89 17.51 -4.78
N ASP A 317 -23.43 18.62 -4.21
CA ASP A 317 -24.21 19.81 -3.88
C ASP A 317 -25.60 19.56 -3.24
N GLY A 318 -25.62 18.92 -2.08
CA GLY A 318 -26.80 18.86 -1.20
C GLY A 318 -27.86 17.81 -1.57
N GLY A 319 -27.61 16.92 -2.51
CA GLY A 319 -28.47 15.79 -2.87
C GLY A 319 -27.75 14.46 -2.85
N VAL A 320 -28.40 13.42 -2.31
CA VAL A 320 -27.95 12.03 -2.47
C VAL A 320 -28.31 11.60 -3.88
N ASN A 321 -27.34 11.55 -4.80
CA ASN A 321 -27.55 10.93 -6.09
C ASN A 321 -27.12 9.44 -5.98
N SER A 322 -28.03 8.55 -6.42
CA SER A 322 -27.71 7.14 -6.59
C SER A 322 -26.53 6.99 -7.55
N VAL A 323 -25.76 5.91 -7.38
CA VAL A 323 -24.56 5.57 -8.16
C VAL A 323 -24.77 5.56 -9.69
N TYR A 324 -26.00 5.63 -10.15
CA TYR A 324 -26.39 5.62 -11.56
C TYR A 324 -27.27 6.82 -11.88
N SER A 325 -26.75 7.76 -12.65
CA SER A 325 -27.59 8.78 -13.31
C SER A 325 -28.06 8.22 -14.64
N CYS A 326 -29.37 8.10 -14.83
CA CYS A 326 -29.93 7.82 -16.15
C CYS A 326 -29.64 8.99 -17.08
N ILE A 327 -29.01 8.71 -18.22
CA ILE A 327 -29.00 9.64 -19.33
C ILE A 327 -30.31 9.41 -20.08
N ASP A 328 -31.26 10.33 -19.95
CA ASP A 328 -32.42 10.37 -20.83
C ASP A 328 -31.92 10.52 -22.26
N GLY A 329 -31.97 9.43 -23.03
CA GLY A 329 -31.77 9.47 -24.46
C GLY A 329 -32.99 10.14 -25.12
N SER A 330 -32.87 11.41 -25.48
CA SER A 330 -33.73 12.06 -26.48
C SER A 330 -33.14 11.88 -27.85
#